data_4baa9128b2e637f87a36a30cbd10fef1
#
_entry.id   4baa9128b2e637f87a36a30cbd10fef1
#
_cell.length_a   1.000
_cell.length_b   1.000
_cell.length_c   1.000
_cell.angle_alpha   90.00
_cell.angle_beta   90.00
_cell.angle_gamma   90.00
#
_symmetry.space_group_name_H-M   'P 1'
#
loop_
_entity.id
_entity.type
_entity.pdbx_description
1 polymer ?
#
loop_
_entity_poly.entity_id
_entity_poly.type
_entity_poly.pdbx_seq_one_letter_code
_entity_poly.pdbx_strand_id
1 'polypeptide(L)'
;AGQTPYKSDRMPLQEYRIRIEKDFFFPMDSTITIFAGKTSSLTFKMKSTIKPKEPRRTLVMAEVGYHPSQISFGAMVGIVSKNGAYLRFRSDFGSASTELECDDTGALANGTGTPYYKEGVTTKARMSITAGYLRQIIKPLYAYIGAGYGNRILAWETIDGELVKNTDHSTTGVAAELGAIGRLGQFAVSVGFQTVNFKYHELSAGIGFFF
;
A
#
# COMPACT_ATOMS: atom_id res chain seq x y z
N ALA A 1 48.36 12.88 17.81
CA ALA A 1 46.97 12.85 17.33
C ALA A 1 46.56 14.26 16.90
N GLY A 2 45.83 14.40 15.84
CA GLY A 2 45.31 15.67 15.32
C GLY A 2 43.97 15.50 14.60
N GLN A 3 43.31 16.63 14.32
CA GLN A 3 42.04 16.62 13.55
C GLN A 3 42.33 16.85 12.06
N THR A 4 41.49 16.35 11.19
CA THR A 4 41.59 16.57 9.75
C THR A 4 41.06 17.95 9.35
N PRO A 5 41.73 18.68 8.43
CA PRO A 5 43.01 18.31 7.80
C PRO A 5 44.19 18.38 8.79
N TYR A 6 44.98 17.30 8.85
CA TYR A 6 46.17 17.25 9.70
C TYR A 6 47.40 17.54 8.88
N LYS A 7 48.25 18.48 9.37
CA LYS A 7 49.51 18.84 8.76
C LYS A 7 50.64 18.77 9.81
N SER A 8 51.72 18.14 9.44
CA SER A 8 52.91 18.09 10.28
C SER A 8 54.12 18.53 9.45
N ASP A 9 54.91 19.45 9.97
CA ASP A 9 56.04 20.04 9.24
C ASP A 9 57.32 19.21 9.37
N ARG A 10 57.44 18.37 10.41
CA ARG A 10 58.60 17.50 10.65
C ARG A 10 58.18 16.17 11.23
N MET A 11 58.37 15.11 10.46
CA MET A 11 58.19 13.74 10.92
C MET A 11 59.47 12.93 10.64
N PRO A 12 59.90 12.05 11.57
CA PRO A 12 61.01 11.15 11.31
C PRO A 12 60.77 10.27 10.08
N LEU A 13 61.86 9.86 9.43
CA LEU A 13 61.80 8.99 8.23
C LEU A 13 61.52 7.55 8.65
N GLN A 14 60.26 7.19 8.68
CA GLN A 14 59.82 5.85 9.02
C GLN A 14 58.43 5.57 8.48
N GLU A 15 58.00 4.37 8.68
CA GLU A 15 56.63 3.94 8.39
C GLU A 15 55.71 4.27 9.58
N TYR A 16 54.55 4.89 9.27
CA TYR A 16 53.55 5.27 10.24
C TYR A 16 52.25 4.55 9.99
N ARG A 17 51.71 3.98 11.03
CA ARG A 17 50.36 3.47 11.00
C ARG A 17 49.41 4.57 11.46
N ILE A 18 48.46 4.91 10.58
CA ILE A 18 47.45 5.94 10.82
C ILE A 18 46.10 5.28 10.98
N ARG A 19 45.41 5.58 12.07
CA ARG A 19 44.03 5.22 12.28
C ARG A 19 43.17 6.47 12.18
N ILE A 20 42.16 6.44 11.27
CA ILE A 20 41.26 7.53 11.00
C ILE A 20 39.90 7.15 11.53
N GLU A 21 39.38 7.97 12.46
CA GLU A 21 38.09 7.78 13.09
C GLU A 21 37.26 9.05 12.91
N LYS A 22 35.98 8.85 12.62
CA LYS A 22 34.99 9.92 12.51
C LYS A 22 33.63 9.36 12.93
N ASP A 23 32.85 10.13 13.67
CA ASP A 23 31.51 9.78 14.06
C ASP A 23 30.65 9.41 12.83
N PHE A 24 29.92 8.30 12.94
CA PHE A 24 29.08 7.76 11.87
C PHE A 24 29.81 7.22 10.64
N PHE A 25 31.13 6.95 10.75
CA PHE A 25 31.92 6.29 9.71
C PHE A 25 32.64 5.09 10.30
N PHE A 26 32.90 4.07 9.45
CA PHE A 26 33.75 2.94 9.85
C PHE A 26 35.18 3.43 9.99
N PRO A 27 35.89 3.07 11.09
CA PRO A 27 37.30 3.41 11.24
C PRO A 27 38.10 2.77 10.12
N MET A 28 39.15 3.47 9.69
CA MET A 28 40.05 3.00 8.65
C MET A 28 41.49 3.08 9.13
N ASP A 29 42.21 1.98 8.99
CA ASP A 29 43.65 1.92 9.23
C ASP A 29 44.39 2.00 7.90
N SER A 30 45.48 2.79 7.86
CA SER A 30 46.37 2.91 6.70
C SER A 30 47.81 3.05 7.16
N THR A 31 48.73 2.62 6.32
CA THR A 31 50.14 2.74 6.57
C THR A 31 50.75 3.73 5.55
N ILE A 32 51.56 4.66 6.00
CA ILE A 32 52.25 5.60 5.15
C ILE A 32 53.76 5.60 5.46
N THR A 33 54.56 5.77 4.44
CA THR A 33 56.02 5.91 4.57
C THR A 33 56.44 7.34 4.26
N ILE A 34 57.18 7.95 5.16
CA ILE A 34 57.69 9.31 5.01
C ILE A 34 59.07 9.26 4.38
N PHE A 35 59.25 10.01 3.27
CA PHE A 35 60.51 10.12 2.56
C PHE A 35 61.13 11.52 2.73
N ALA A 36 62.46 11.60 2.76
CA ALA A 36 63.20 12.87 2.87
C ALA A 36 62.88 13.80 1.70
N GLY A 37 62.63 15.07 2.03
CA GLY A 37 62.44 16.12 1.01
C GLY A 37 61.19 16.02 0.16
N LYS A 38 60.22 15.12 0.52
CA LYS A 38 58.96 14.97 -0.21
C LYS A 38 57.75 15.31 0.67
N THR A 39 56.80 16.01 0.09
CA THR A 39 55.48 16.21 0.70
C THR A 39 54.54 15.12 0.21
N SER A 40 53.91 14.38 1.14
CA SER A 40 52.90 13.38 0.82
C SER A 40 51.52 13.91 1.18
N SER A 41 50.61 13.89 0.22
CA SER A 41 49.19 14.22 0.43
C SER A 41 48.34 12.96 0.30
N LEU A 42 47.53 12.70 1.31
CA LEU A 42 46.68 11.51 1.36
C LEU A 42 45.21 11.91 1.52
N THR A 43 44.38 11.33 0.69
CA THR A 43 42.94 11.54 0.75
C THR A 43 42.27 10.21 1.01
N PHE A 44 41.46 10.12 2.05
CA PHE A 44 40.75 8.92 2.45
C PHE A 44 39.26 9.05 2.24
N LYS A 45 38.61 8.06 1.60
CA LYS A 45 37.17 7.94 1.46
C LYS A 45 36.63 6.96 2.49
N MET A 46 36.07 7.47 3.58
CA MET A 46 35.48 6.65 4.62
C MET A 46 34.06 6.21 4.26
N LYS A 47 33.70 4.97 4.59
CA LYS A 47 32.32 4.45 4.43
C LYS A 47 31.46 4.89 5.61
N SER A 48 30.33 5.55 5.35
CA SER A 48 29.38 5.91 6.40
C SER A 48 28.71 4.66 7.01
N THR A 49 28.53 4.68 8.34
CA THR A 49 27.73 3.71 9.08
C THR A 49 26.23 3.99 8.93
N ILE A 50 25.86 5.23 8.58
CA ILE A 50 24.48 5.63 8.34
C ILE A 50 24.06 5.09 6.98
N LYS A 51 23.12 4.15 6.98
CA LYS A 51 22.48 3.71 5.74
C LYS A 51 21.64 4.87 5.17
N PRO A 52 21.82 5.23 3.89
CA PRO A 52 21.00 6.28 3.27
C PRO A 52 19.52 5.88 3.41
N LYS A 53 18.67 6.83 3.83
CA LYS A 53 17.23 6.65 3.82
C LYS A 53 16.78 6.39 2.39
N GLU A 54 16.02 5.31 2.19
CA GLU A 54 15.42 5.08 0.88
C GLU A 54 14.45 6.24 0.55
N PRO A 55 14.47 6.74 -0.70
CA PRO A 55 13.61 7.85 -1.08
C PRO A 55 12.14 7.43 -0.95
N ARG A 56 11.31 8.36 -0.50
CA ARG A 56 9.86 8.19 -0.53
C ARG A 56 9.38 8.22 -1.98
N ARG A 57 8.42 7.40 -2.30
CA ARG A 57 7.82 7.27 -3.61
C ARG A 57 6.31 7.37 -3.47
N THR A 58 5.68 7.99 -4.43
CA THR A 58 4.23 7.99 -4.56
C THR A 58 3.82 6.79 -5.40
N LEU A 59 2.82 6.07 -4.95
CA LEU A 59 2.19 4.95 -5.65
C LEU A 59 0.81 5.38 -6.10
N VAL A 60 0.49 5.16 -7.38
CA VAL A 60 -0.86 5.34 -7.91
C VAL A 60 -1.21 4.09 -8.71
N MET A 61 -2.37 3.49 -8.42
CA MET A 61 -2.82 2.27 -9.06
C MET A 61 -4.29 2.36 -9.47
N ALA A 62 -4.61 1.74 -10.60
CA ALA A 62 -5.97 1.38 -10.98
C ALA A 62 -6.19 -0.11 -10.65
N GLU A 63 -7.35 -0.46 -10.17
CA GLU A 63 -7.65 -1.79 -9.67
C GLU A 63 -9.01 -2.29 -10.13
N VAL A 64 -9.12 -3.60 -10.26
CA VAL A 64 -10.36 -4.31 -10.51
C VAL A 64 -10.57 -5.28 -9.34
N GLY A 65 -11.76 -5.28 -8.79
CA GLY A 65 -12.21 -6.24 -7.80
C GLY A 65 -13.18 -7.24 -8.44
N TYR A 66 -13.00 -8.51 -8.10
CA TYR A 66 -13.80 -9.60 -8.62
C TYR A 66 -14.51 -10.34 -7.49
N HIS A 67 -15.81 -10.43 -7.62
CA HIS A 67 -16.69 -11.36 -6.90
C HIS A 67 -17.56 -12.08 -7.93
N PRO A 68 -17.95 -13.36 -7.74
CA PRO A 68 -18.72 -14.12 -8.73
C PRO A 68 -20.00 -13.45 -9.23
N SER A 69 -20.60 -12.59 -8.41
CA SER A 69 -21.84 -11.88 -8.76
C SER A 69 -21.66 -10.41 -9.14
N GLN A 70 -20.44 -9.85 -9.06
CA GLN A 70 -20.22 -8.39 -9.20
C GLN A 70 -18.76 -8.05 -9.44
N ILE A 71 -18.50 -7.13 -10.35
CA ILE A 71 -17.17 -6.58 -10.61
C ILE A 71 -17.14 -5.15 -10.06
N SER A 72 -16.02 -4.75 -9.48
CA SER A 72 -15.78 -3.38 -9.02
C SER A 72 -14.52 -2.80 -9.62
N PHE A 73 -14.46 -1.49 -9.71
CA PHE A 73 -13.31 -0.73 -10.19
C PHE A 73 -12.86 0.22 -9.09
N GLY A 74 -11.58 0.50 -9.04
CA GLY A 74 -11.07 1.37 -8.00
C GLY A 74 -9.70 1.95 -8.30
N ALA A 75 -9.28 2.76 -7.35
CA ALA A 75 -7.95 3.36 -7.36
C ALA A 75 -7.33 3.30 -5.96
N MET A 76 -6.01 3.15 -5.94
CA MET A 76 -5.19 3.24 -4.74
C MET A 76 -4.13 4.31 -4.92
N VAL A 77 -3.99 5.15 -3.92
CA VAL A 77 -2.91 6.15 -3.83
C VAL A 77 -2.16 5.93 -2.53
N GLY A 78 -0.84 5.92 -2.58
CA GLY A 78 -0.01 5.70 -1.41
C GLY A 78 1.32 6.43 -1.46
N ILE A 79 1.95 6.53 -0.30
CA ILE A 79 3.32 7.05 -0.15
C ILE A 79 4.11 5.98 0.58
N VAL A 80 5.20 5.52 -0.02
CA VAL A 80 6.00 4.43 0.52
C VAL A 80 7.50 4.61 0.31
N SER A 81 8.27 4.18 1.29
CA SER A 81 9.70 3.86 1.15
C SER A 81 9.89 2.39 1.55
N LYS A 82 10.42 2.09 2.74
CA LYS A 82 10.28 0.76 3.37
C LYS A 82 8.90 0.56 3.96
N ASN A 83 8.37 1.60 4.58
CA ASN A 83 7.06 1.68 5.20
C ASN A 83 6.30 2.81 4.57
N GLY A 84 4.99 2.68 4.49
CA GLY A 84 4.14 3.66 3.88
C GLY A 84 2.69 3.54 4.32
N ALA A 85 1.87 4.43 3.80
CA ALA A 85 0.42 4.43 3.98
C ALA A 85 -0.26 4.58 2.63
N TYR A 86 -1.48 4.13 2.55
CA TYR A 86 -2.30 4.26 1.35
C TYR A 86 -3.75 4.57 1.68
N LEU A 87 -4.44 5.10 0.70
CA LEU A 87 -5.88 5.24 0.63
C LEU A 87 -6.37 4.53 -0.63
N ARG A 88 -7.50 3.82 -0.52
CA ARG A 88 -8.11 3.10 -1.62
C ARG A 88 -9.60 3.38 -1.66
N PHE A 89 -10.10 3.55 -2.86
CA PHE A 89 -11.52 3.63 -3.16
C PHE A 89 -11.89 2.57 -4.19
N ARG A 90 -13.03 1.90 -4.01
CA ARG A 90 -13.62 0.97 -4.97
C ARG A 90 -15.12 1.13 -5.07
N SER A 91 -15.64 1.02 -6.29
CA SER A 91 -17.08 1.04 -6.57
C SER A 91 -17.37 0.24 -7.84
N ASP A 92 -18.57 -0.28 -7.96
CA ASP A 92 -19.11 -0.79 -9.22
C ASP A 92 -19.89 0.28 -9.99
N PHE A 93 -19.94 1.50 -9.42
CA PHE A 93 -20.72 2.65 -9.94
C PHE A 93 -22.22 2.37 -10.07
N GLY A 94 -22.69 1.27 -9.50
CA GLY A 94 -24.11 0.96 -9.41
C GLY A 94 -24.82 1.84 -8.39
N SER A 95 -26.12 2.01 -8.59
CA SER A 95 -27.02 2.67 -7.65
C SER A 95 -28.18 1.74 -7.33
N ALA A 96 -28.37 1.45 -6.06
CA ALA A 96 -29.46 0.62 -5.53
C ALA A 96 -30.05 1.28 -4.29
N SER A 97 -30.29 2.60 -4.39
CA SER A 97 -30.91 3.37 -3.29
C SER A 97 -32.39 3.09 -3.24
N THR A 98 -32.88 2.67 -2.08
CA THR A 98 -34.31 2.45 -1.79
C THR A 98 -34.55 2.54 -0.31
N GLU A 99 -35.74 3.00 0.06
CA GLU A 99 -36.23 3.02 1.44
C GLU A 99 -36.96 1.72 1.84
N LEU A 100 -37.35 0.91 0.85
CA LEU A 100 -38.01 -0.35 1.08
C LEU A 100 -36.99 -1.45 1.35
N GLU A 101 -37.24 -2.24 2.39
CA GLU A 101 -36.40 -3.39 2.76
C GLU A 101 -37.22 -4.65 2.82
N CYS A 102 -36.65 -5.78 2.40
CA CYS A 102 -37.24 -7.10 2.53
C CYS A 102 -36.22 -8.10 3.07
N ASP A 103 -36.71 -9.22 3.55
CA ASP A 103 -35.93 -10.40 3.90
C ASP A 103 -35.68 -11.32 2.67
N ASP A 104 -35.10 -12.47 2.88
CA ASP A 104 -34.82 -13.47 1.85
C ASP A 104 -36.08 -14.13 1.27
N THR A 105 -37.23 -14.06 1.96
CA THR A 105 -38.53 -14.52 1.46
C THR A 105 -39.22 -13.48 0.60
N GLY A 106 -38.70 -12.25 0.55
CA GLY A 106 -39.28 -11.11 -0.15
C GLY A 106 -40.37 -10.37 0.65
N ALA A 107 -40.59 -10.74 1.91
CA ALA A 107 -41.53 -10.04 2.78
C ALA A 107 -40.95 -8.65 3.18
N LEU A 108 -41.79 -7.63 3.04
CA LEU A 108 -41.40 -6.25 3.39
C LEU A 108 -41.23 -6.11 4.91
N ALA A 109 -40.16 -5.44 5.31
CA ALA A 109 -39.83 -5.19 6.71
C ALA A 109 -40.88 -4.33 7.44
N ASN A 110 -41.68 -3.54 6.71
CA ASN A 110 -42.76 -2.74 7.25
C ASN A 110 -44.05 -3.54 7.53
N GLY A 111 -44.07 -4.84 7.23
CA GLY A 111 -45.21 -5.75 7.48
C GLY A 111 -46.38 -5.59 6.51
N THR A 112 -46.26 -4.85 5.42
CA THR A 112 -47.32 -4.64 4.44
C THR A 112 -47.52 -5.80 3.47
N GLY A 113 -46.74 -6.88 3.59
CA GLY A 113 -46.84 -8.08 2.79
C GLY A 113 -45.64 -8.35 1.90
N THR A 114 -45.84 -9.23 0.92
CA THR A 114 -44.81 -9.59 -0.05
C THR A 114 -45.23 -9.09 -1.43
N PRO A 115 -44.54 -8.10 -2.00
CA PRO A 115 -44.81 -7.62 -3.37
C PRO A 115 -44.43 -8.70 -4.40
N TYR A 116 -44.95 -8.56 -5.62
CA TYR A 116 -44.49 -9.40 -6.73
C TYR A 116 -43.21 -8.84 -7.30
N TYR A 117 -42.19 -9.67 -7.36
CA TYR A 117 -40.88 -9.32 -7.90
C TYR A 117 -40.73 -9.80 -9.35
N LYS A 118 -39.96 -9.03 -10.14
CA LYS A 118 -39.56 -9.46 -11.47
C LYS A 118 -38.54 -10.60 -11.36
N GLU A 119 -38.81 -11.71 -12.02
CA GLU A 119 -37.92 -12.88 -11.97
C GLU A 119 -36.56 -12.58 -12.58
N GLY A 120 -35.49 -12.91 -11.85
CA GLY A 120 -34.10 -12.77 -12.30
C GLY A 120 -33.56 -11.32 -12.36
N VAL A 121 -34.36 -10.31 -12.03
CA VAL A 121 -33.95 -8.91 -12.07
C VAL A 121 -33.41 -8.48 -10.71
N THR A 122 -32.11 -8.23 -10.64
CA THR A 122 -31.46 -7.75 -9.42
C THR A 122 -30.58 -6.54 -9.74
N THR A 123 -30.71 -5.50 -8.93
CA THR A 123 -29.84 -4.34 -8.96
C THR A 123 -28.81 -4.44 -7.85
N LYS A 124 -27.55 -4.16 -8.16
CA LYS A 124 -26.45 -4.26 -7.21
C LYS A 124 -25.71 -2.93 -7.15
N ALA A 125 -25.27 -2.57 -5.96
CA ALA A 125 -24.40 -1.43 -5.75
C ALA A 125 -23.35 -1.78 -4.71
N ARG A 126 -22.11 -1.39 -4.98
CA ARG A 126 -21.00 -1.61 -4.07
C ARG A 126 -20.09 -0.39 -4.02
N MET A 127 -19.72 -0.03 -2.81
CA MET A 127 -18.71 1.02 -2.58
C MET A 127 -17.86 0.65 -1.35
N SER A 128 -16.60 0.96 -1.39
CA SER A 128 -15.72 0.88 -0.22
C SER A 128 -14.64 1.94 -0.25
N ILE A 129 -14.28 2.43 0.92
CA ILE A 129 -13.13 3.28 1.15
C ILE A 129 -12.29 2.65 2.27
N THR A 130 -11.01 2.46 2.02
CA THR A 130 -10.09 1.85 2.97
C THR A 130 -8.80 2.64 3.03
N ALA A 131 -8.18 2.63 4.19
CA ALA A 131 -6.84 3.18 4.41
C ALA A 131 -6.00 2.12 5.12
N GLY A 132 -4.70 2.13 4.87
CA GLY A 132 -3.87 1.09 5.42
C GLY A 132 -2.37 1.37 5.36
N TYR A 133 -1.65 0.35 5.73
CA TYR A 133 -0.22 0.33 5.87
C TYR A 133 0.43 -0.50 4.75
N LEU A 134 1.50 0.04 4.19
CA LEU A 134 2.35 -0.59 3.19
C LEU A 134 3.71 -0.91 3.80
N ARG A 135 4.21 -2.10 3.58
CA ARG A 135 5.55 -2.50 4.02
C ARG A 135 6.30 -3.23 2.92
N GLN A 136 7.52 -2.80 2.65
CA GLN A 136 8.43 -3.55 1.80
C GLN A 136 8.95 -4.78 2.55
N ILE A 137 8.62 -5.96 2.06
CA ILE A 137 9.08 -7.24 2.62
C ILE A 137 10.48 -7.57 2.09
N ILE A 138 10.61 -7.57 0.78
CA ILE A 138 11.88 -7.71 0.05
C ILE A 138 11.83 -6.78 -1.16
N LYS A 139 12.97 -6.48 -1.78
CA LYS A 139 12.96 -5.82 -3.09
C LYS A 139 12.67 -6.89 -4.16
N PRO A 140 11.63 -6.73 -4.99
CA PRO A 140 10.74 -5.57 -5.21
C PRO A 140 9.32 -5.71 -4.62
N LEU A 141 9.12 -6.51 -3.57
CA LEU A 141 7.80 -6.90 -3.06
C LEU A 141 7.38 -6.10 -1.83
N TYR A 142 6.15 -5.57 -1.87
CA TYR A 142 5.47 -4.91 -0.76
C TYR A 142 4.25 -5.73 -0.34
N ALA A 143 3.98 -5.79 0.95
CA ALA A 143 2.70 -6.24 1.49
C ALA A 143 1.89 -5.05 1.99
N TYR A 144 0.58 -5.18 1.96
CA TYR A 144 -0.32 -4.17 2.52
C TYR A 144 -1.42 -4.82 3.35
N ILE A 145 -1.89 -4.06 4.33
CA ILE A 145 -3.05 -4.37 5.16
C ILE A 145 -3.79 -3.07 5.44
N GLY A 146 -5.09 -3.11 5.41
CA GLY A 146 -5.92 -1.92 5.64
C GLY A 146 -7.30 -2.25 6.15
N ALA A 147 -7.95 -1.20 6.62
CA ALA A 147 -9.33 -1.24 7.05
C ALA A 147 -10.05 0.04 6.67
N GLY A 148 -11.37 -0.01 6.66
CA GLY A 148 -12.22 1.13 6.33
C GLY A 148 -13.68 0.78 6.43
N TYR A 149 -14.45 1.36 5.56
CA TYR A 149 -15.89 1.17 5.48
C TYR A 149 -16.29 0.73 4.08
N GLY A 150 -17.26 -0.16 4.00
CA GLY A 150 -17.81 -0.62 2.74
C GLY A 150 -19.29 -0.98 2.85
N ASN A 151 -19.94 -0.90 1.72
CA ASN A 151 -21.29 -1.40 1.56
C ASN A 151 -21.39 -2.27 0.29
N ARG A 152 -22.30 -3.20 0.32
CA ARG A 152 -22.81 -3.93 -0.81
C ARG A 152 -24.32 -4.04 -0.63
N ILE A 153 -25.06 -3.51 -1.58
CA ILE A 153 -26.52 -3.55 -1.60
C ILE A 153 -26.94 -4.46 -2.76
N LEU A 154 -27.87 -5.35 -2.49
CA LEU A 154 -28.59 -6.13 -3.47
C LEU A 154 -30.07 -5.76 -3.32
N ALA A 155 -30.67 -5.26 -4.40
CA ALA A 155 -32.08 -4.92 -4.44
C ALA A 155 -32.81 -5.75 -5.51
N TRP A 156 -34.00 -6.17 -5.19
CA TRP A 156 -34.92 -6.80 -6.12
C TRP A 156 -35.84 -5.72 -6.68
N GLU A 157 -36.28 -5.90 -7.92
CA GLU A 157 -37.19 -4.98 -8.57
C GLU A 157 -38.60 -5.57 -8.55
N THR A 158 -39.58 -4.82 -8.06
CA THR A 158 -41.00 -5.20 -8.12
C THR A 158 -41.54 -5.08 -9.55
N ILE A 159 -42.69 -5.67 -9.83
CA ILE A 159 -43.36 -5.55 -11.14
C ILE A 159 -43.72 -4.09 -11.46
N ASP A 160 -43.90 -3.25 -10.43
CA ASP A 160 -44.20 -1.82 -10.55
C ASP A 160 -42.95 -0.98 -10.78
N GLY A 161 -41.75 -1.59 -10.77
CA GLY A 161 -40.46 -0.92 -11.02
C GLY A 161 -39.82 -0.32 -9.77
N GLU A 162 -40.34 -0.58 -8.58
CA GLU A 162 -39.74 -0.15 -7.32
C GLU A 162 -38.59 -1.08 -6.91
N LEU A 163 -37.51 -0.50 -6.39
CA LEU A 163 -36.40 -1.28 -5.83
C LEU A 163 -36.65 -1.57 -4.36
N VAL A 164 -36.42 -2.81 -3.95
CA VAL A 164 -36.53 -3.27 -2.55
C VAL A 164 -35.20 -3.90 -2.16
N LYS A 165 -34.56 -3.36 -1.16
CA LYS A 165 -33.26 -3.86 -0.66
C LYS A 165 -33.46 -5.17 0.09
N ASN A 166 -32.78 -6.21 -0.35
CA ASN A 166 -32.72 -7.47 0.39
C ASN A 166 -31.68 -7.34 1.52
N THR A 167 -32.14 -7.40 2.77
CA THR A 167 -31.27 -7.21 3.95
C THR A 167 -30.34 -8.38 4.20
N ASP A 168 -30.76 -9.59 3.85
CA ASP A 168 -29.97 -10.82 4.07
C ASP A 168 -28.77 -10.90 3.09
N HIS A 169 -28.98 -10.43 1.88
CA HIS A 169 -27.96 -10.39 0.84
C HIS A 169 -27.20 -9.06 0.72
N SER A 170 -27.61 -8.04 1.48
CA SER A 170 -26.89 -6.78 1.61
C SER A 170 -25.99 -6.79 2.82
N THR A 171 -24.87 -6.09 2.75
CA THR A 171 -23.96 -5.94 3.89
C THR A 171 -23.33 -4.56 3.89
N THR A 172 -23.26 -3.99 5.07
CA THR A 172 -22.68 -2.65 5.30
C THR A 172 -21.88 -2.69 6.59
N GLY A 173 -20.68 -2.14 6.59
CA GLY A 173 -19.86 -2.11 7.79
C GLY A 173 -18.37 -2.06 7.53
N VAL A 174 -17.59 -2.67 8.40
CA VAL A 174 -16.13 -2.64 8.34
C VAL A 174 -15.65 -3.38 7.10
N ALA A 175 -14.86 -2.68 6.28
CA ALA A 175 -14.07 -3.27 5.23
C ALA A 175 -12.67 -3.57 5.76
N ALA A 176 -12.18 -4.77 5.55
CA ALA A 176 -10.80 -5.16 5.85
C ALA A 176 -10.15 -5.73 4.60
N GLU A 177 -8.87 -5.46 4.43
CA GLU A 177 -8.16 -5.89 3.23
C GLU A 177 -6.69 -6.22 3.49
N LEU A 178 -6.15 -7.08 2.65
CA LEU A 178 -4.73 -7.43 2.63
C LEU A 178 -4.30 -7.82 1.22
N GLY A 179 -3.01 -7.73 0.96
CA GLY A 179 -2.47 -8.16 -0.32
C GLY A 179 -0.99 -7.84 -0.51
N ALA A 180 -0.56 -7.96 -1.75
CA ALA A 180 0.82 -7.74 -2.15
C ALA A 180 0.91 -6.86 -3.40
N ILE A 181 2.01 -6.10 -3.50
CA ILE A 181 2.34 -5.26 -4.64
C ILE A 181 3.75 -5.61 -5.10
N GLY A 182 3.86 -6.10 -6.32
CA GLY A 182 5.13 -6.30 -7.02
C GLY A 182 5.54 -5.03 -7.76
N ARG A 183 6.80 -4.62 -7.61
CA ARG A 183 7.37 -3.48 -8.31
C ARG A 183 8.31 -3.92 -9.42
N LEU A 184 8.05 -3.47 -10.64
CA LEU A 184 8.84 -3.74 -11.86
C LEU A 184 9.37 -2.42 -12.43
N GLY A 185 10.49 -1.93 -11.91
CA GLY A 185 11.00 -0.60 -12.23
C GLY A 185 10.10 0.52 -11.69
N GLN A 186 9.41 1.23 -12.56
CA GLN A 186 8.38 2.22 -12.21
C GLN A 186 6.97 1.62 -12.15
N PHE A 187 6.75 0.47 -12.78
CA PHE A 187 5.46 -0.21 -12.80
C PHE A 187 5.18 -0.92 -11.48
N ALA A 188 3.89 -1.00 -11.14
CA ALA A 188 3.36 -1.75 -10.01
C ALA A 188 2.28 -2.72 -10.50
N VAL A 189 2.24 -3.90 -9.91
CA VAL A 189 1.17 -4.89 -10.09
C VAL A 189 0.74 -5.34 -8.70
N SER A 190 -0.56 -5.37 -8.43
CA SER A 190 -1.09 -5.82 -7.15
C SER A 190 -2.03 -7.01 -7.29
N VAL A 191 -2.06 -7.79 -6.22
CA VAL A 191 -3.09 -8.78 -5.96
C VAL A 191 -3.52 -8.65 -4.50
N GLY A 192 -4.80 -8.86 -4.22
CA GLY A 192 -5.30 -8.72 -2.87
C GLY A 192 -6.66 -9.34 -2.65
N PHE A 193 -7.05 -9.27 -1.41
CA PHE A 193 -8.33 -9.75 -0.91
C PHE A 193 -8.94 -8.66 -0.03
N GLN A 194 -10.24 -8.44 -0.18
CA GLN A 194 -11.02 -7.53 0.65
C GLN A 194 -12.26 -8.26 1.15
N THR A 195 -12.66 -7.96 2.37
CA THR A 195 -13.96 -8.39 2.91
C THR A 195 -14.72 -7.19 3.46
N VAL A 196 -16.03 -7.21 3.36
CA VAL A 196 -16.93 -6.26 4.02
C VAL A 196 -17.74 -7.02 5.05
N ASN A 197 -17.59 -6.62 6.30
CA ASN A 197 -18.26 -7.22 7.46
C ASN A 197 -18.10 -8.75 7.57
N PHE A 198 -17.02 -9.31 6.98
CA PHE A 198 -16.75 -10.76 6.87
C PHE A 198 -17.85 -11.59 6.17
N LYS A 199 -18.80 -10.91 5.53
CA LYS A 199 -19.90 -11.55 4.77
C LYS A 199 -19.68 -11.49 3.27
N TYR A 200 -19.15 -10.36 2.77
CA TYR A 200 -18.85 -10.18 1.35
C TYR A 200 -17.35 -10.23 1.12
N HIS A 201 -16.90 -11.04 0.18
CA HIS A 201 -15.50 -11.29 -0.12
C HIS A 201 -15.19 -10.95 -1.58
N GLU A 202 -14.03 -10.35 -1.83
CA GLU A 202 -13.62 -9.91 -3.14
C GLU A 202 -12.12 -10.09 -3.33
N LEU A 203 -11.75 -10.69 -4.46
CA LEU A 203 -10.37 -10.70 -4.92
C LEU A 203 -10.08 -9.43 -5.74
N SER A 204 -8.87 -8.94 -5.69
CA SER A 204 -8.49 -7.77 -6.46
C SER A 204 -7.17 -7.94 -7.17
N ALA A 205 -7.08 -7.33 -8.34
CA ALA A 205 -5.84 -7.15 -9.08
C ALA A 205 -5.73 -5.70 -9.54
N GLY A 206 -4.52 -5.20 -9.68
CA GLY A 206 -4.29 -3.82 -10.09
C GLY A 206 -2.96 -3.61 -10.79
N ILE A 207 -2.91 -2.53 -11.53
CA ILE A 207 -1.70 -2.03 -12.20
C ILE A 207 -1.49 -0.56 -11.85
N GLY A 208 -0.25 -0.11 -11.79
CA GLY A 208 0.05 1.26 -11.42
C GLY A 208 1.50 1.64 -11.60
N PHE A 209 1.86 2.78 -10.98
CA PHE A 209 3.18 3.38 -11.11
C PHE A 209 3.70 3.88 -9.77
N PHE A 210 5.02 3.79 -9.62
CA PHE A 210 5.80 4.45 -8.58
C PHE A 210 6.51 5.67 -9.17
N PHE A 211 6.27 6.82 -8.55
CA PHE A 211 6.90 8.10 -8.88
C PHE A 211 7.96 8.50 -7.86
#